data_deba9835cfc159a675842ea701757f70
#
_entry.id   deba9835cfc159a675842ea701757f70
#
_cell.length_a   1.000
_cell.length_b   1.000
_cell.length_c   1.000
_cell.angle_alpha   90.00
_cell.angle_beta   90.00
_cell.angle_gamma   90.00
#
_symmetry.space_group_name_H-M   'P 1'
#
loop_
_entity.id
_entity.type
_entity.pdbx_description
1 polymer ?
#
loop_
_entity_poly.entity_id
_entity_poly.type
_entity_poly.pdbx_seq_one_letter_code
_entity_poly.pdbx_strand_id
1 'polypeptide(L)' 'DGFQMDGVNKQDGLVVWYNERKGYGFIEVGQDQQDVFVHLRTLRSCGIHNLIQGQELLLNITDEGKGPQATEIRLLSSE' A
#
# COMPACT_ATOMS: atom_id res chain seq x y z
N ASP A 1 -19.56 9.90 11.85
CA ASP A 1 -18.74 8.96 12.36
C ASP A 1 -17.28 9.11 12.09
N GLY A 2 -16.53 9.09 13.14
CA GLY A 2 -15.14 9.35 13.05
C GLY A 2 -14.37 8.36 12.18
N PHE A 3 -14.87 7.17 12.05
CA PHE A 3 -14.15 6.18 11.29
C PHE A 3 -14.01 6.56 9.83
N GLN A 4 -14.80 7.50 9.39
CA GLN A 4 -14.69 7.93 8.00
C GLN A 4 -13.38 8.60 7.73
N MET A 5 -12.76 9.10 8.76
CA MET A 5 -11.46 9.71 8.59
C MET A 5 -10.47 8.75 7.99
N ASP A 6 -10.60 7.50 8.36
CA ASP A 6 -9.69 6.51 7.84
C ASP A 6 -9.81 6.35 6.34
N GLY A 7 -11.02 6.47 5.84
CA GLY A 7 -11.22 6.27 4.42
C GLY A 7 -10.85 7.46 3.58
N VAL A 8 -10.79 8.63 4.19
CA VAL A 8 -10.55 9.85 3.42
C VAL A 8 -9.22 9.80 2.69
N ASN A 9 -8.20 9.28 3.35
CA ASN A 9 -6.86 9.28 2.78
C ASN A 9 -6.47 7.97 2.14
N LYS A 10 -7.36 7.00 2.14
CA LYS A 10 -7.02 5.71 1.55
C LYS A 10 -7.28 5.73 0.06
N GLN A 11 -6.36 5.14 -0.66
CA GLN A 11 -6.45 5.05 -2.11
C GLN A 11 -6.35 3.61 -2.55
N ASP A 12 -6.99 3.31 -3.67
CA ASP A 12 -6.89 1.99 -4.26
C ASP A 12 -5.54 1.82 -4.90
N GLY A 13 -4.92 0.69 -4.63
CA GLY A 13 -3.64 0.39 -5.20
C GLY A 13 -3.58 -1.01 -5.75
N LEU A 14 -2.64 -1.22 -6.64
CA LEU A 14 -2.41 -2.51 -7.25
C LEU A 14 -0.94 -2.86 -7.08
N VAL A 15 -0.66 -4.04 -6.56
CA VAL A 15 0.71 -4.45 -6.34
C VAL A 15 1.39 -4.69 -7.67
N VAL A 16 2.40 -3.90 -7.95
CA VAL A 16 3.18 -4.07 -9.16
C VAL A 16 4.27 -5.10 -8.96
N TRP A 17 4.94 -5.00 -7.84
CA TRP A 17 6.08 -5.86 -7.57
C TRP A 17 6.38 -5.83 -6.09
N TYR A 18 6.73 -6.98 -5.55
CA TYR A 18 7.13 -7.07 -4.16
C TYR A 18 8.15 -8.19 -4.01
N ASN A 19 9.20 -7.92 -3.28
CA ASN A 19 10.25 -8.89 -3.03
C ASN A 19 10.43 -9.06 -1.53
N GLU A 20 10.02 -10.19 -1.04
CA GLU A 20 10.06 -10.47 0.39
C GLU A 20 11.49 -10.50 0.92
N ARG A 21 12.40 -10.98 0.13
CA ARG A 21 13.79 -11.05 0.55
C ARG A 21 14.40 -9.67 0.70
N LYS A 22 14.10 -8.79 -0.24
CA LYS A 22 14.63 -7.43 -0.18
C LYS A 22 13.86 -6.58 0.81
N GLY A 23 12.65 -6.99 1.13
CA GLY A 23 11.87 -6.30 2.13
C GLY A 23 11.16 -5.06 1.65
N TYR A 24 10.84 -4.98 0.36
CA TYR A 24 10.09 -3.85 -0.15
C TYR A 24 9.46 -4.17 -1.49
N GLY A 25 8.59 -3.28 -1.92
CA GLY A 25 7.93 -3.43 -3.19
C GLY A 25 7.30 -2.13 -3.62
N PHE A 26 6.53 -2.18 -4.68
CA PHE A 26 5.88 -1.01 -5.23
C PHE A 26 4.43 -1.29 -5.53
N ILE A 27 3.60 -0.30 -5.26
CA ILE A 27 2.18 -0.37 -5.50
C ILE A 27 1.83 0.78 -6.43
N GLU A 28 1.03 0.47 -7.44
CA GLU A 28 0.60 1.44 -8.41
C GLU A 28 -0.72 2.05 -7.96
N VAL A 29 -0.81 3.35 -7.90
CA VAL A 29 -1.96 4.04 -7.34
C VAL A 29 -2.47 5.09 -8.30
N GLY A 30 -3.79 5.14 -8.42
CA GLY A 30 -4.45 6.21 -9.14
C GLY A 30 -4.40 6.06 -10.64
N GLN A 31 -5.04 6.99 -11.31
CA GLN A 31 -5.08 6.98 -12.77
C GLN A 31 -3.73 7.31 -13.37
N ASP A 32 -2.93 8.04 -12.63
CA ASP A 32 -1.59 8.39 -13.10
C ASP A 32 -0.62 7.23 -12.96
N GLN A 33 -1.08 6.15 -12.36
CA GLN A 33 -0.25 4.97 -12.18
C GLN A 33 1.04 5.32 -11.45
N GLN A 34 0.88 6.06 -10.38
CA GLN A 34 2.01 6.48 -9.58
C GLN A 34 2.54 5.31 -8.77
N ASP A 35 3.84 5.12 -8.77
CA ASP A 35 4.47 4.07 -7.99
C ASP A 35 4.66 4.53 -6.56
N VAL A 36 4.19 3.73 -5.64
CA VAL A 36 4.29 4.02 -4.22
C VAL A 36 5.13 2.94 -3.57
N PHE A 37 6.16 3.36 -2.86
CA PHE A 37 7.07 2.45 -2.19
C PHE A 37 6.41 1.87 -0.94
N VAL A 38 6.58 0.58 -0.72
CA VAL A 38 6.09 -0.07 0.50
C VAL A 38 7.21 -0.91 1.09
N HIS A 39 7.42 -0.75 2.39
CA HIS A 39 8.46 -1.47 3.09
C HIS A 39 7.85 -2.64 3.86
N LEU A 40 8.63 -3.70 4.01
CA LEU A 40 8.18 -4.87 4.74
C LEU A 40 7.69 -4.51 6.15
N ARG A 41 8.34 -3.55 6.77
CA ARG A 41 7.96 -3.10 8.10
C ARG A 41 6.52 -2.60 8.12
N THR A 42 6.12 -1.91 7.08
CA THR A 42 4.75 -1.42 6.96
C THR A 42 3.78 -2.57 6.85
N LEU A 43 4.14 -3.59 6.08
CA LEU A 43 3.29 -4.76 5.96
C LEU A 43 3.11 -5.45 7.29
N ARG A 44 4.18 -5.61 8.03
CA ARG A 44 4.11 -6.29 9.30
C ARG A 44 3.27 -5.54 10.30
N SER A 45 3.36 -4.22 10.31
CA SER A 45 2.55 -3.44 11.23
C SER A 45 1.07 -3.54 10.90
N CYS A 46 0.74 -3.91 9.67
CA CYS A 46 -0.64 -4.09 9.25
C CYS A 46 -1.09 -5.54 9.31
N GLY A 47 -0.22 -6.43 9.76
CA GLY A 47 -0.57 -7.84 9.85
C GLY A 47 -0.52 -8.58 8.52
N ILE A 48 0.21 -8.04 7.57
CA ILE A 48 0.31 -8.63 6.25
C ILE A 48 1.67 -9.32 6.12
N HIS A 49 1.66 -10.56 5.67
CA HIS A 49 2.90 -11.31 5.55
C HIS A 49 3.56 -11.16 4.20
N ASN A 50 2.78 -10.96 3.18
CA ASN A 50 3.33 -10.95 1.83
C ASN A 50 2.34 -10.29 0.89
N LEU A 51 2.85 -9.80 -0.23
CA LEU A 51 2.00 -9.24 -1.27
C LEU A 51 2.22 -10.02 -2.56
N ILE A 52 1.17 -10.15 -3.33
CA ILE A 52 1.20 -10.88 -4.59
C ILE A 52 0.99 -9.89 -5.72
N GLN A 53 1.76 -10.03 -6.77
CA GLN A 53 1.63 -9.15 -7.91
C GLN A 53 0.20 -9.18 -8.44
N GLY A 54 -0.36 -8.01 -8.68
CA GLY A 54 -1.73 -7.90 -9.16
C GLY A 54 -2.77 -7.84 -8.06
N GLN A 55 -2.35 -7.92 -6.81
CA GLN A 55 -3.29 -7.88 -5.70
C GLN A 55 -3.77 -6.46 -5.48
N GLU A 56 -5.06 -6.32 -5.19
CA GLU A 56 -5.66 -5.02 -4.92
C GLU A 56 -5.68 -4.75 -3.44
N LEU A 57 -5.44 -3.50 -3.09
CA LEU A 57 -5.47 -3.12 -1.69
C LEU A 57 -5.76 -1.63 -1.55
N LEU A 58 -6.04 -1.24 -0.31
CA LEU A 58 -6.20 0.16 0.06
C LEU A 58 -4.97 0.57 0.84
N LEU A 59 -4.53 1.79 0.64
CA LEU A 59 -3.36 2.26 1.36
C LEU A 59 -3.42 3.75 1.60
N ASN A 60 -2.75 4.16 2.66
CA ASN A 60 -2.48 5.56 2.91
C ASN A 60 -1.08 5.86 2.41
N ILE A 61 -0.92 7.04 1.87
CA ILE A 61 0.34 7.43 1.27
C ILE A 61 0.85 8.69 1.95
N THR A 62 2.13 8.74 2.20
CA THR A 62 2.77 9.94 2.70
C THR A 62 3.99 10.23 1.85
N ASP A 63 4.34 11.51 1.77
CA ASP A 63 5.52 11.92 1.01
C ASP A 63 6.23 12.98 1.82
N GLU A 64 7.38 12.61 2.34
CA GLU A 64 8.17 13.51 3.16
C GLU A 64 9.41 13.99 2.43
N GLY A 65 9.31 14.07 1.12
CA GLY A 65 10.43 14.53 0.31
C GLY A 65 11.25 13.43 -0.32
N LYS A 66 10.93 12.19 -0.01
CA LYS A 66 11.64 11.05 -0.56
C LYS A 66 10.81 10.29 -1.58
N GLY A 67 9.67 10.84 -1.92
CA GLY A 67 8.74 10.16 -2.79
C GLY A 67 7.62 9.52 -2.00
N PRO A 68 6.55 9.11 -2.68
CA PRO A 68 5.39 8.57 -2.00
C PRO A 68 5.69 7.20 -1.40
N GLN A 69 5.27 7.02 -0.17
CA GLN A 69 5.43 5.78 0.56
C GLN A 69 4.12 5.38 1.18
N ALA A 70 3.87 4.08 1.22
CA ALA A 70 2.69 3.56 1.88
C ALA A 70 2.95 3.53 3.38
N THR A 71 2.00 4.06 4.15
CA THR A 71 2.14 4.08 5.60
C THR A 71 1.16 3.12 6.27
N GLU A 72 0.07 2.82 5.59
CA GLU A 72 -0.90 1.89 6.12
C GLU A 72 -1.54 1.16 4.96
N ILE A 73 -1.67 -0.15 5.07
CA ILE A 73 -2.17 -0.97 3.98
C ILE A 73 -3.27 -1.87 4.50
N ARG A 74 -4.31 -2.00 3.70
CA ARG A 74 -5.41 -2.88 4.00
C ARG A 74 -5.73 -3.70 2.76
N LEU A 75 -5.70 -5.00 2.90
CA LEU A 75 -6.01 -5.85 1.77
C LEU A 75 -7.50 -5.80 1.48
N LEU A 76 -7.82 -5.73 0.19
CA LEU A 76 -9.19 -5.81 -0.24
C LEU A 76 -9.54 -7.28 -0.40
N SER A 77 -10.59 -7.68 0.29
CA SER A 77 -11.03 -9.05 0.21
C SER A 77 -11.68 -9.30 -1.13
N SER A 78 -11.26 -10.35 -1.79
CA SER A 78 -11.86 -10.67 -3.06
C SER A 78 -12.92 -11.70 -2.92
N GLU A 79 -13.16 -12.14 -1.77
CA GLU A 79 -14.07 -13.19 -1.71
C GLU A 79 -15.13 -13.21 -1.18
#